data_dccf00e59c7ea6715b3c9bac63954705
#
_entry.id   dccf00e59c7ea6715b3c9bac63954705
#
_cell.length_a   1.000
_cell.length_b   1.000
_cell.length_c   1.000
_cell.angle_alpha   90.00
_cell.angle_beta   90.00
_cell.angle_gamma   90.00
#
_symmetry.space_group_name_H-M   'P 1'
#
loop_
_entity.id
_entity.type
_entity.pdbx_description
1 polymer ?
#
loop_
_entity_poly.entity_id
_entity_poly.type
_entity_poly.pdbx_seq_one_letter_code
_entity_poly.pdbx_strand_id
1 'polypeptide(L)'
;MHTCSTTFLAVLLLILSSISWSADVAKGQEAYNTGDYQTALAEWQPLAEQGHAESQFGMGLLYANGFGVPLDDDQALKWYRLAADQGHAQALCNLAVMHANGWGVPQSDEEAFKWYSLAAEHGATEAQSSLGTMYSGGFGAAQDNVQAHKWFTIASELGDQSAAFTRDDLAARMSAEEIAEAERLANEWIESHQDLQANH
;
A
#
# COMPACT_ATOMS: atom_id res chain seq x y z
N MET A 1 9.28 -18.48 46.83
CA MET A 1 8.39 -17.37 46.43
C MET A 1 9.19 -16.29 45.71
N HIS A 2 9.71 -16.51 44.50
CA HIS A 2 10.45 -15.46 43.73
C HIS A 2 10.33 -15.68 42.20
N THR A 3 9.13 -15.93 41.68
CA THR A 3 8.96 -16.11 40.19
C THR A 3 8.06 -15.06 39.53
N CYS A 4 7.54 -14.08 40.27
CA CYS A 4 6.56 -13.10 39.73
C CYS A 4 7.20 -11.76 39.30
N SER A 5 8.48 -11.51 39.63
CA SER A 5 9.11 -10.20 39.36
C SER A 5 9.75 -10.08 37.99
N THR A 6 10.20 -11.18 37.36
CA THR A 6 10.91 -11.14 36.08
C THR A 6 9.97 -11.00 34.87
N THR A 7 8.76 -11.56 34.95
CA THR A 7 7.77 -11.45 33.89
C THR A 7 7.17 -10.03 33.80
N PHE A 8 6.99 -9.36 34.92
CA PHE A 8 6.46 -7.97 34.94
C PHE A 8 7.46 -6.96 34.38
N LEU A 9 8.76 -7.16 34.62
CA LEU A 9 9.83 -6.29 34.11
C LEU A 9 9.98 -6.44 32.59
N ALA A 10 9.87 -7.67 32.07
CA ALA A 10 9.95 -7.94 30.65
C ALA A 10 8.77 -7.35 29.86
N VAL A 11 7.55 -7.45 30.39
CA VAL A 11 6.35 -6.83 29.79
C VAL A 11 6.44 -5.32 29.81
N LEU A 12 6.92 -4.73 30.91
CA LEU A 12 7.08 -3.27 31.03
C LEU A 12 8.14 -2.73 30.05
N LEU A 13 9.25 -3.45 29.84
CA LEU A 13 10.29 -3.09 28.86
C LEU A 13 9.77 -3.18 27.41
N LEU A 14 8.93 -4.17 27.09
CA LEU A 14 8.31 -4.30 25.76
C LEU A 14 7.29 -3.17 25.50
N ILE A 15 6.53 -2.75 26.49
CA ILE A 15 5.56 -1.65 26.37
C ILE A 15 6.30 -0.31 26.22
N LEU A 16 7.37 -0.08 26.96
CA LEU A 16 8.16 1.15 26.88
C LEU A 16 8.90 1.25 25.51
N SER A 17 9.36 0.14 24.95
CA SER A 17 9.99 0.13 23.64
C SER A 17 8.98 0.44 22.51
N SER A 18 7.77 -0.11 22.60
CA SER A 18 6.72 0.14 21.60
C SER A 18 6.21 1.60 21.59
N ILE A 19 6.16 2.23 22.77
CA ILE A 19 5.77 3.66 22.90
C ILE A 19 6.88 4.57 22.33
N SER A 20 8.15 4.25 22.52
CA SER A 20 9.27 4.99 21.93
C SER A 20 9.23 4.91 20.39
N TRP A 21 9.03 3.72 19.85
CA TRP A 21 9.01 3.50 18.40
C TRP A 21 7.89 4.26 17.69
N SER A 22 6.68 4.27 18.28
CA SER A 22 5.57 5.02 17.68
C SER A 22 5.83 6.53 17.65
N ALA A 23 6.49 7.07 18.66
CA ALA A 23 6.85 8.49 18.71
C ALA A 23 7.93 8.84 17.69
N ASP A 24 8.93 7.97 17.50
CA ASP A 24 10.04 8.17 16.55
C ASP A 24 9.55 8.03 15.10
N VAL A 25 8.64 7.09 14.81
CA VAL A 25 7.99 6.96 13.50
C VAL A 25 7.17 8.20 13.16
N ALA A 26 6.33 8.68 14.10
CA ALA A 26 5.49 9.87 13.91
C ALA A 26 6.33 11.13 13.69
N LYS A 27 7.46 11.26 14.39
CA LYS A 27 8.40 12.37 14.22
C LYS A 27 9.05 12.35 12.82
N GLY A 28 9.43 11.17 12.34
CA GLY A 28 9.92 10.99 10.97
C GLY A 28 8.89 11.38 9.93
N GLN A 29 7.63 11.00 10.14
CA GLN A 29 6.52 11.34 9.25
C GLN A 29 6.23 12.86 9.23
N GLU A 30 6.24 13.51 10.39
CA GLU A 30 6.08 14.96 10.47
C GLU A 30 7.23 15.69 9.76
N ALA A 31 8.47 15.24 9.97
CA ALA A 31 9.65 15.78 9.31
C ALA A 31 9.56 15.62 7.77
N TYR A 32 9.14 14.45 7.29
CA TYR A 32 8.91 14.21 5.87
C TYR A 32 7.85 15.18 5.30
N ASN A 33 6.72 15.32 5.97
CA ASN A 33 5.61 16.18 5.55
C ASN A 33 5.98 17.67 5.52
N THR A 34 6.93 18.09 6.37
CA THR A 34 7.44 19.48 6.41
C THR A 34 8.67 19.71 5.54
N GLY A 35 9.16 18.67 4.86
CA GLY A 35 10.33 18.75 3.97
C GLY A 35 11.68 18.68 4.69
N ASP A 36 11.69 18.39 5.99
CA ASP A 36 12.92 18.12 6.76
C ASP A 36 13.36 16.67 6.59
N TYR A 37 13.80 16.34 5.38
CA TYR A 37 14.15 14.97 5.00
C TYR A 37 15.39 14.44 5.75
N GLN A 38 16.25 15.30 6.28
CA GLN A 38 17.39 14.87 7.09
C GLN A 38 16.93 14.35 8.46
N THR A 39 15.97 15.02 9.08
CA THR A 39 15.33 14.52 10.30
C THR A 39 14.53 13.26 10.02
N ALA A 40 13.74 13.21 8.95
CA ALA A 40 13.01 12.00 8.56
C ALA A 40 13.95 10.77 8.40
N LEU A 41 15.06 10.96 7.69
CA LEU A 41 16.09 9.93 7.52
C LEU A 41 16.67 9.46 8.86
N ALA A 42 17.05 10.43 9.73
CA ALA A 42 17.64 10.12 11.03
C ALA A 42 16.72 9.34 11.96
N GLU A 43 15.40 9.63 11.92
CA GLU A 43 14.40 8.93 12.73
C GLU A 43 14.03 7.56 12.13
N TRP A 44 13.84 7.48 10.81
CA TRP A 44 13.38 6.24 10.19
C TRP A 44 14.46 5.19 9.99
N GLN A 45 15.71 5.57 9.68
CA GLN A 45 16.75 4.62 9.36
C GLN A 45 16.97 3.57 10.46
N PRO A 46 17.19 3.93 11.74
CA PRO A 46 17.43 2.94 12.80
C PRO A 46 16.22 2.02 13.02
N LEU A 47 15.00 2.50 12.81
CA LEU A 47 13.78 1.72 12.96
C LEU A 47 13.58 0.76 11.77
N ALA A 48 13.86 1.22 10.55
CA ALA A 48 13.80 0.41 9.33
C ALA A 48 14.81 -0.75 9.37
N GLU A 49 16.02 -0.49 9.86
CA GLU A 49 17.07 -1.52 10.07
C GLU A 49 16.66 -2.56 11.12
N GLN A 50 15.80 -2.19 12.08
CA GLN A 50 15.21 -3.08 13.07
C GLN A 50 13.95 -3.80 12.56
N GLY A 51 13.53 -3.56 11.32
CA GLY A 51 12.41 -4.24 10.68
C GLY A 51 11.05 -3.53 10.79
N HIS A 52 10.98 -2.27 11.22
CA HIS A 52 9.73 -1.54 11.34
C HIS A 52 9.16 -1.20 9.94
N ALA A 53 8.00 -1.77 9.56
CA ALA A 53 7.45 -1.70 8.22
C ALA A 53 7.18 -0.27 7.72
N GLU A 54 6.57 0.59 8.56
CA GLU A 54 6.29 1.99 8.21
C GLU A 54 7.58 2.78 7.95
N SER A 55 8.62 2.56 8.79
CA SER A 55 9.91 3.20 8.60
C SER A 55 10.67 2.67 7.37
N GLN A 56 10.52 1.37 7.05
CA GLN A 56 11.03 0.80 5.80
C GLN A 56 10.35 1.42 4.60
N PHE A 57 9.02 1.59 4.64
CA PHE A 57 8.30 2.31 3.61
C PHE A 57 8.79 3.76 3.48
N GLY A 58 8.97 4.47 4.61
CA GLY A 58 9.55 5.83 4.64
C GLY A 58 10.94 5.90 4.01
N MET A 59 11.82 4.94 4.30
CA MET A 59 13.14 4.84 3.65
C MET A 59 13.01 4.66 2.14
N GLY A 60 12.07 3.81 1.70
CA GLY A 60 11.74 3.64 0.28
C GLY A 60 11.33 4.96 -0.38
N LEU A 61 10.49 5.76 0.27
CA LEU A 61 10.07 7.07 -0.22
C LEU A 61 11.26 8.05 -0.35
N LEU A 62 12.17 8.07 0.64
CA LEU A 62 13.34 8.96 0.60
C LEU A 62 14.22 8.63 -0.61
N TYR A 63 14.52 7.35 -0.85
CA TYR A 63 15.37 6.93 -1.98
C TYR A 63 14.67 7.11 -3.33
N ALA A 64 13.38 6.76 -3.43
CA ALA A 64 12.61 6.89 -4.69
C ALA A 64 12.49 8.34 -5.18
N ASN A 65 12.50 9.31 -4.25
CA ASN A 65 12.36 10.72 -4.58
C ASN A 65 13.69 11.51 -4.49
N GLY A 66 14.77 10.89 -4.01
CA GLY A 66 16.04 11.59 -3.76
C GLY A 66 15.93 12.62 -2.64
N PHE A 67 15.09 12.37 -1.62
CA PHE A 67 14.82 13.28 -0.52
C PHE A 67 15.79 13.02 0.65
N GLY A 68 16.70 13.95 0.89
CA GLY A 68 17.71 13.81 1.94
C GLY A 68 18.82 12.80 1.65
N VAL A 69 18.66 12.00 0.60
CA VAL A 69 19.60 11.01 0.05
C VAL A 69 19.64 11.14 -1.47
N PRO A 70 20.68 10.68 -2.17
CA PRO A 70 20.64 10.58 -3.63
C PRO A 70 19.50 9.67 -4.08
N LEU A 71 18.82 10.02 -5.19
CA LEU A 71 17.82 9.15 -5.82
C LEU A 71 18.46 7.81 -6.18
N ASP A 72 17.83 6.71 -5.76
CA ASP A 72 18.34 5.35 -5.95
C ASP A 72 17.17 4.36 -5.98
N ASP A 73 16.76 3.97 -7.18
CA ASP A 73 15.64 3.05 -7.38
C ASP A 73 15.91 1.65 -6.80
N ASP A 74 17.17 1.19 -6.79
CA ASP A 74 17.53 -0.12 -6.22
C ASP A 74 17.36 -0.11 -4.69
N GLN A 75 17.76 0.98 -4.03
CA GLN A 75 17.52 1.14 -2.59
C GLN A 75 16.02 1.29 -2.28
N ALA A 76 15.30 2.08 -3.07
CA ALA A 76 13.85 2.21 -2.93
C ALA A 76 13.15 0.84 -3.05
N LEU A 77 13.48 0.07 -4.09
CA LEU A 77 12.97 -1.28 -4.31
C LEU A 77 13.24 -2.21 -3.12
N LYS A 78 14.48 -2.17 -2.59
CA LYS A 78 14.86 -2.98 -1.43
C LYS A 78 13.99 -2.66 -0.21
N TRP A 79 13.86 -1.38 0.11
CA TRP A 79 13.11 -0.95 1.28
C TRP A 79 11.60 -1.19 1.14
N TYR A 80 11.03 -0.93 -0.05
CA TYR A 80 9.62 -1.25 -0.32
C TYR A 80 9.37 -2.76 -0.23
N ARG A 81 10.27 -3.63 -0.70
CA ARG A 81 10.11 -5.08 -0.55
C ARG A 81 10.07 -5.50 0.91
N LEU A 82 10.96 -4.98 1.75
CA LEU A 82 10.98 -5.29 3.18
C LEU A 82 9.67 -4.88 3.89
N ALA A 83 9.10 -3.73 3.53
CA ALA A 83 7.80 -3.30 4.04
C ALA A 83 6.64 -4.15 3.47
N ALA A 84 6.67 -4.44 2.17
CA ALA A 84 5.67 -5.24 1.48
C ALA A 84 5.59 -6.68 2.00
N ASP A 85 6.73 -7.29 2.35
CA ASP A 85 6.80 -8.62 2.96
C ASP A 85 6.08 -8.68 4.33
N GLN A 86 5.83 -7.52 4.94
CA GLN A 86 5.05 -7.36 6.17
C GLN A 86 3.60 -6.93 5.91
N GLY A 87 3.16 -6.89 4.64
CA GLY A 87 1.81 -6.52 4.25
C GLY A 87 1.54 -5.02 4.20
N HIS A 88 2.58 -4.17 4.14
CA HIS A 88 2.39 -2.71 4.05
C HIS A 88 1.77 -2.31 2.71
N ALA A 89 0.50 -1.90 2.71
CA ALA A 89 -0.31 -1.69 1.51
C ALA A 89 0.30 -0.68 0.52
N GLN A 90 0.79 0.47 1.01
CA GLN A 90 1.41 1.49 0.15
C GLN A 90 2.75 1.02 -0.43
N ALA A 91 3.51 0.20 0.31
CA ALA A 91 4.76 -0.36 -0.22
C ALA A 91 4.48 -1.36 -1.35
N LEU A 92 3.44 -2.20 -1.21
CA LEU A 92 2.96 -3.08 -2.28
C LEU A 92 2.53 -2.28 -3.51
N CYS A 93 1.80 -1.17 -3.31
CA CYS A 93 1.39 -0.27 -4.40
C CYS A 93 2.62 0.36 -5.10
N ASN A 94 3.61 0.84 -4.34
CA ASN A 94 4.82 1.43 -4.92
C ASN A 94 5.67 0.40 -5.69
N LEU A 95 5.74 -0.85 -5.23
CA LEU A 95 6.37 -1.93 -6.00
C LEU A 95 5.66 -2.15 -7.35
N ALA A 96 4.32 -2.11 -7.36
CA ALA A 96 3.56 -2.20 -8.60
C ALA A 96 3.90 -1.06 -9.56
N VAL A 97 3.96 0.18 -9.05
CA VAL A 97 4.37 1.36 -9.83
C VAL A 97 5.79 1.20 -10.39
N MET A 98 6.74 0.69 -9.60
CA MET A 98 8.11 0.45 -10.05
C MET A 98 8.17 -0.56 -11.20
N HIS A 99 7.42 -1.66 -11.10
CA HIS A 99 7.33 -2.64 -12.18
C HIS A 99 6.61 -2.10 -13.42
N ALA A 100 5.54 -1.31 -13.25
CA ALA A 100 4.81 -0.70 -14.37
C ALA A 100 5.69 0.30 -15.17
N ASN A 101 6.62 0.97 -14.49
CA ASN A 101 7.47 1.99 -15.12
C ASN A 101 8.91 1.51 -15.42
N GLY A 102 9.32 0.37 -14.92
CA GLY A 102 10.69 -0.13 -15.07
C GLY A 102 11.72 0.61 -14.20
N TRP A 103 11.32 1.10 -13.02
CA TRP A 103 12.21 1.80 -12.08
C TRP A 103 12.96 0.79 -11.19
N GLY A 104 14.26 0.68 -11.36
CA GLY A 104 15.09 -0.29 -10.64
C GLY A 104 14.81 -1.77 -10.99
N VAL A 105 13.85 -2.04 -11.87
CA VAL A 105 13.46 -3.37 -12.34
C VAL A 105 13.09 -3.33 -13.83
N PRO A 106 13.14 -4.45 -14.56
CA PRO A 106 12.55 -4.49 -15.90
C PRO A 106 11.06 -4.16 -15.86
N GLN A 107 10.61 -3.32 -16.80
CA GLN A 107 9.19 -3.01 -16.95
C GLN A 107 8.39 -4.28 -17.24
N SER A 108 7.30 -4.48 -16.49
CA SER A 108 6.40 -5.63 -16.69
C SER A 108 5.00 -5.31 -16.13
N ASP A 109 4.02 -5.29 -17.02
CA ASP A 109 2.62 -5.12 -16.62
C ASP A 109 2.11 -6.33 -15.81
N GLU A 110 2.60 -7.56 -16.08
CA GLU A 110 2.24 -8.76 -15.35
C GLU A 110 2.71 -8.72 -13.90
N GLU A 111 3.95 -8.24 -13.65
CA GLU A 111 4.45 -8.07 -12.30
C GLU A 111 3.74 -6.91 -11.59
N ALA A 112 3.49 -5.80 -12.29
CA ALA A 112 2.72 -4.68 -11.75
C ALA A 112 1.30 -5.13 -11.34
N PHE A 113 0.62 -5.92 -12.18
CA PHE A 113 -0.70 -6.47 -11.87
C PHE A 113 -0.69 -7.33 -10.60
N LYS A 114 0.32 -8.19 -10.42
CA LYS A 114 0.45 -9.02 -9.21
C LYS A 114 0.60 -8.17 -7.95
N TRP A 115 1.48 -7.16 -7.99
CA TRP A 115 1.71 -6.28 -6.85
C TRP A 115 0.50 -5.38 -6.55
N TYR A 116 -0.17 -4.84 -7.57
CA TYR A 116 -1.43 -4.11 -7.38
C TYR A 116 -2.53 -5.00 -6.81
N SER A 117 -2.62 -6.26 -7.23
CA SER A 117 -3.59 -7.20 -6.66
C SER A 117 -3.37 -7.41 -5.16
N LEU A 118 -2.11 -7.63 -4.75
CA LEU A 118 -1.77 -7.74 -3.33
C LEU A 118 -2.07 -6.44 -2.58
N ALA A 119 -1.70 -5.28 -3.13
CA ALA A 119 -1.95 -3.99 -2.51
C ALA A 119 -3.46 -3.72 -2.32
N ALA A 120 -4.27 -4.05 -3.32
CA ALA A 120 -5.72 -3.90 -3.27
C ALA A 120 -6.37 -4.79 -2.20
N GLU A 121 -5.92 -6.04 -2.06
CA GLU A 121 -6.37 -6.95 -0.99
C GLU A 121 -5.94 -6.47 0.41
N HIS A 122 -4.89 -5.66 0.51
CA HIS A 122 -4.49 -4.96 1.74
C HIS A 122 -5.12 -3.56 1.90
N GLY A 123 -6.09 -3.21 1.06
CA GLY A 123 -6.90 -1.99 1.21
C GLY A 123 -6.31 -0.72 0.60
N ALA A 124 -5.25 -0.81 -0.23
CA ALA A 124 -4.72 0.37 -0.92
C ALA A 124 -5.70 0.83 -2.01
N THR A 125 -6.37 1.96 -1.80
CA THR A 125 -7.39 2.51 -2.71
C THR A 125 -6.81 2.84 -4.10
N GLU A 126 -5.58 3.35 -4.16
CA GLU A 126 -4.88 3.62 -5.42
C GLU A 126 -4.62 2.33 -6.22
N ALA A 127 -4.35 1.22 -5.53
CA ALA A 127 -4.15 -0.08 -6.18
C ALA A 127 -5.47 -0.64 -6.72
N GLN A 128 -6.58 -0.41 -6.02
CA GLN A 128 -7.91 -0.82 -6.49
C GLN A 128 -8.30 -0.10 -7.77
N SER A 129 -8.12 1.23 -7.84
CA SER A 129 -8.32 2.01 -9.08
C SER A 129 -7.39 1.56 -10.20
N SER A 130 -6.12 1.27 -9.87
CA SER A 130 -5.13 0.77 -10.84
C SER A 130 -5.53 -0.58 -11.40
N LEU A 131 -6.01 -1.51 -10.57
CA LEU A 131 -6.55 -2.80 -11.03
C LEU A 131 -7.74 -2.64 -11.95
N GLY A 132 -8.67 -1.75 -11.62
CA GLY A 132 -9.79 -1.40 -12.50
C GLY A 132 -9.30 -1.00 -13.88
N THR A 133 -8.28 -0.14 -13.94
CA THR A 133 -7.65 0.30 -15.19
C THR A 133 -6.96 -0.85 -15.93
N MET A 134 -6.21 -1.69 -15.21
CA MET A 134 -5.49 -2.83 -15.80
C MET A 134 -6.44 -3.86 -16.40
N TYR A 135 -7.52 -4.21 -15.71
CA TYR A 135 -8.55 -5.10 -16.26
C TYR A 135 -9.28 -4.48 -17.45
N SER A 136 -9.61 -3.17 -17.39
CA SER A 136 -10.27 -2.48 -18.50
C SER A 136 -9.42 -2.39 -19.75
N GLY A 137 -8.09 -2.24 -19.60
CA GLY A 137 -7.13 -2.13 -20.70
C GLY A 137 -6.51 -3.48 -21.13
N GLY A 138 -6.65 -4.53 -20.33
CA GLY A 138 -5.96 -5.80 -20.57
C GLY A 138 -4.45 -5.72 -20.30
N PHE A 139 -4.02 -4.90 -19.32
CA PHE A 139 -2.61 -4.74 -18.95
C PHE A 139 -2.24 -5.73 -17.85
N GLY A 140 -1.28 -6.61 -18.13
CA GLY A 140 -0.81 -7.63 -17.19
C GLY A 140 -1.79 -8.77 -16.89
N ALA A 141 -3.06 -8.65 -17.31
CA ALA A 141 -4.10 -9.67 -17.25
C ALA A 141 -4.99 -9.56 -18.50
N ALA A 142 -5.80 -10.60 -18.74
CA ALA A 142 -6.81 -10.52 -19.79
C ALA A 142 -7.82 -9.41 -19.48
N GLN A 143 -8.26 -8.68 -20.53
CA GLN A 143 -9.29 -7.67 -20.40
C GLN A 143 -10.58 -8.29 -19.82
N ASP A 144 -11.12 -7.65 -18.76
CA ASP A 144 -12.35 -8.09 -18.08
C ASP A 144 -13.10 -6.86 -17.52
N ASN A 145 -14.17 -6.47 -18.19
CA ASN A 145 -14.97 -5.31 -17.80
C ASN A 145 -15.72 -5.54 -16.47
N VAL A 146 -16.09 -6.78 -16.14
CA VAL A 146 -16.76 -7.09 -14.86
C VAL A 146 -15.79 -6.87 -13.71
N GLN A 147 -14.54 -7.38 -13.82
CA GLN A 147 -13.52 -7.14 -12.82
C GLN A 147 -13.11 -5.66 -12.75
N ALA A 148 -13.01 -4.98 -13.89
CA ALA A 148 -12.71 -3.55 -13.92
C ALA A 148 -13.79 -2.75 -13.17
N HIS A 149 -15.06 -2.99 -13.46
CA HIS A 149 -16.18 -2.32 -12.80
C HIS A 149 -16.23 -2.63 -11.29
N LYS A 150 -16.00 -3.90 -10.90
CA LYS A 150 -15.87 -4.31 -9.49
C LYS A 150 -14.86 -3.44 -8.76
N TRP A 151 -13.63 -3.35 -9.28
CA TRP A 151 -12.54 -2.66 -8.61
C TRP A 151 -12.75 -1.13 -8.57
N PHE A 152 -13.29 -0.53 -9.62
CA PHE A 152 -13.69 0.88 -9.61
C PHE A 152 -14.83 1.14 -8.61
N THR A 153 -15.77 0.21 -8.43
CA THR A 153 -16.83 0.32 -7.42
C THR A 153 -16.23 0.34 -6.02
N ILE A 154 -15.33 -0.61 -5.70
CA ILE A 154 -14.65 -0.67 -4.40
C ILE A 154 -13.87 0.62 -4.12
N ALA A 155 -13.06 1.08 -5.08
CA ALA A 155 -12.29 2.31 -4.92
C ALA A 155 -13.20 3.54 -4.71
N SER A 156 -14.31 3.62 -5.42
CA SER A 156 -15.25 4.72 -5.29
C SER A 156 -15.97 4.75 -3.93
N GLU A 157 -16.30 3.60 -3.37
CA GLU A 157 -16.86 3.48 -2.01
C GLU A 157 -15.86 3.93 -0.92
N LEU A 158 -14.56 3.79 -1.20
CA LEU A 158 -13.48 4.28 -0.35
C LEU A 158 -13.07 5.74 -0.65
N GLY A 159 -13.86 6.45 -1.46
CA GLY A 159 -13.74 7.90 -1.68
C GLY A 159 -13.00 8.32 -2.95
N ASP A 160 -12.57 7.39 -3.81
CA ASP A 160 -11.95 7.74 -5.10
C ASP A 160 -13.02 8.20 -6.11
N GLN A 161 -13.19 9.53 -6.23
CA GLN A 161 -14.14 10.14 -7.17
C GLN A 161 -13.78 9.89 -8.64
N SER A 162 -12.49 9.73 -8.94
CA SER A 162 -12.02 9.42 -10.30
C SER A 162 -12.43 8.01 -10.71
N ALA A 163 -12.33 7.06 -9.79
CA ALA A 163 -12.82 5.70 -10.00
C ALA A 163 -14.33 5.66 -10.25
N ALA A 164 -15.12 6.45 -9.51
CA ALA A 164 -16.55 6.55 -9.74
C ALA A 164 -16.88 7.01 -11.17
N PHE A 165 -16.21 8.05 -11.65
CA PHE A 165 -16.39 8.54 -13.02
C PHE A 165 -16.02 7.48 -14.07
N THR A 166 -14.89 6.80 -13.88
CA THR A 166 -14.41 5.77 -14.82
C THR A 166 -15.32 4.55 -14.83
N ARG A 167 -15.84 4.15 -13.66
CA ARG A 167 -16.84 3.09 -13.52
C ARG A 167 -18.10 3.40 -14.34
N ASP A 168 -18.64 4.61 -14.21
CA ASP A 168 -19.88 5.01 -14.88
C ASP A 168 -19.69 5.06 -16.41
N ASP A 169 -18.53 5.53 -16.90
CA ASP A 169 -18.20 5.46 -18.34
C ASP A 169 -18.06 4.01 -18.83
N LEU A 170 -17.48 3.13 -18.03
CA LEU A 170 -17.37 1.71 -18.35
C LEU A 170 -18.76 1.05 -18.39
N ALA A 171 -19.62 1.34 -17.40
CA ALA A 171 -20.98 0.80 -17.30
C ALA A 171 -21.85 1.13 -18.53
N ALA A 172 -21.63 2.27 -19.16
CA ALA A 172 -22.33 2.65 -20.38
C ALA A 172 -22.10 1.69 -21.57
N ARG A 173 -21.10 0.82 -21.49
CA ARG A 173 -20.69 -0.16 -22.50
C ARG A 173 -20.90 -1.61 -22.07
N MET A 174 -21.44 -1.84 -20.88
CA MET A 174 -21.70 -3.15 -20.29
C MET A 174 -23.18 -3.50 -20.36
N SER A 175 -23.49 -4.78 -20.35
CA SER A 175 -24.86 -5.27 -20.18
C SER A 175 -25.33 -5.11 -18.71
N ALA A 176 -26.64 -5.11 -18.49
CA ALA A 176 -27.19 -5.07 -17.14
C ALA A 176 -26.77 -6.28 -16.28
N GLU A 177 -26.60 -7.44 -16.90
CA GLU A 177 -26.15 -8.66 -16.24
C GLU A 177 -24.68 -8.54 -15.79
N GLU A 178 -23.80 -7.98 -16.63
CA GLU A 178 -22.39 -7.75 -16.29
C GLU A 178 -22.24 -6.73 -15.15
N ILE A 179 -23.03 -5.64 -15.16
CA ILE A 179 -23.05 -4.65 -14.09
C ILE A 179 -23.51 -5.29 -12.77
N ALA A 180 -24.63 -6.04 -12.79
CA ALA A 180 -25.14 -6.72 -11.61
C ALA A 180 -24.13 -7.71 -11.01
N GLU A 181 -23.40 -8.44 -11.85
CA GLU A 181 -22.33 -9.34 -11.40
C GLU A 181 -21.14 -8.58 -10.79
N ALA A 182 -20.73 -7.49 -11.42
CA ALA A 182 -19.64 -6.65 -10.91
C ALA A 182 -19.99 -6.04 -9.53
N GLU A 183 -21.21 -5.52 -9.37
CA GLU A 183 -21.72 -4.98 -8.09
C GLU A 183 -21.81 -6.06 -7.01
N ARG A 184 -22.28 -7.27 -7.36
CA ARG A 184 -22.31 -8.40 -6.44
C ARG A 184 -20.89 -8.74 -5.93
N LEU A 185 -19.91 -8.85 -6.85
CA LEU A 185 -18.52 -9.13 -6.51
C LEU A 185 -17.88 -8.01 -5.67
N ALA A 186 -18.23 -6.75 -5.94
CA ALA A 186 -17.74 -5.62 -5.15
C ALA A 186 -18.29 -5.68 -3.72
N ASN A 187 -19.60 -5.91 -3.55
CA ASN A 187 -20.23 -6.01 -2.25
C ASN A 187 -19.68 -7.18 -1.43
N GLU A 188 -19.46 -8.35 -2.04
CA GLU A 188 -18.83 -9.50 -1.37
C GLU A 188 -17.42 -9.19 -0.88
N TRP A 189 -16.62 -8.49 -1.70
CA TRP A 189 -15.30 -8.06 -1.28
C TRP A 189 -15.36 -7.06 -0.12
N ILE A 190 -16.21 -6.05 -0.20
CA ILE A 190 -16.40 -5.03 0.85
C ILE A 190 -16.83 -5.67 2.17
N GLU A 191 -17.80 -6.59 2.14
CA GLU A 191 -18.27 -7.32 3.33
C GLU A 191 -17.17 -8.16 3.97
N SER A 192 -16.33 -8.82 3.15
CA SER A 192 -15.23 -9.66 3.65
C SER A 192 -14.03 -8.87 4.18
N HIS A 193 -13.94 -7.55 3.86
CA HIS A 193 -12.82 -6.68 4.23
C HIS A 193 -13.27 -5.48 5.10
N GLN A 194 -14.35 -5.64 5.88
CA GLN A 194 -14.87 -4.57 6.75
C GLN A 194 -13.84 -4.05 7.76
N ASP A 195 -12.94 -4.91 8.23
CA ASP A 195 -11.89 -4.52 9.17
C ASP A 195 -10.87 -3.54 8.55
N LEU A 196 -10.67 -3.58 7.24
CA LEU A 196 -9.80 -2.63 6.53
C LEU A 196 -10.42 -1.24 6.42
N GLN A 197 -11.76 -1.15 6.37
CA GLN A 197 -12.50 0.12 6.28
C GLN A 197 -12.59 0.85 7.62
N ALA A 198 -12.53 0.14 8.73
CA ALA A 198 -12.60 0.73 10.07
C ALA A 198 -11.34 1.55 10.44
N ASN A 199 -10.28 1.47 9.66
CA ASN A 199 -8.99 2.12 9.90
C ASN A 199 -8.71 3.33 8.96
N HIS A 200 -9.67 3.71 8.13
CA HIS A 200 -9.66 4.91 7.27
C HIS A 200 -10.61 5.97 7.82
#